data_e96334bd908493b0f9e34b273bd0937b
#
_entry.id   e96334bd908493b0f9e34b273bd0937b
#
_cell.length_a   1.000
_cell.length_b   1.000
_cell.length_c   1.000
_cell.angle_alpha   90.00
_cell.angle_beta   90.00
_cell.angle_gamma   90.00
#
_symmetry.space_group_name_H-M   'P 1'
#
loop_
_entity.id
_entity.type
_entity.pdbx_description
1 polymer ?
#
loop_
_entity_poly.entity_id
_entity_poly.type
_entity_poly.pdbx_seq_one_letter_code
_entity_poly.pdbx_strand_id
1 'polypeptide(L)'
;MSARKAPESQSEALPSSVQGSEDAPCSRAPSASLAEGQGARHECAVTSSTPKAFTRARPRRSIGIMGGTFDPIHHGHLVAASEVMEFFHLDQVIFVPTAMQPFKAGRKVTSAEHRYLMTVVATASNPKFTVSRVDIDRGGTTYTIDTLSDLKAEYPEDTDFYFITGADALAQIAQWKDADKLFDMAHFIGVTRPGHVLDASGLPRNSVSLVEVPAMAISSSDCRSRVEAGKPVWYLVPDGVVQYIKKYDLYVNED
;
A
#
# COMPACT_ATOMS: atom_id res chain seq x y z
N MET A 1 16.18 -58.51 -11.24
CA MET A 1 16.94 -58.18 -12.47
C MET A 1 16.05 -57.39 -13.38
N SER A 2 16.24 -56.12 -13.50
CA SER A 2 16.15 -55.29 -14.70
C SER A 2 16.41 -53.82 -14.31
N ALA A 3 17.61 -53.37 -14.65
CA ALA A 3 18.05 -52.00 -14.52
C ALA A 3 17.41 -51.16 -15.62
N ARG A 4 16.86 -50.00 -15.29
CA ARG A 4 16.50 -48.93 -16.24
C ARG A 4 17.50 -47.80 -16.13
N LYS A 5 18.12 -47.53 -17.26
CA LYS A 5 19.13 -46.56 -17.62
C LYS A 5 18.57 -45.11 -17.49
N ALA A 6 19.40 -44.21 -16.97
CA ALA A 6 19.17 -42.77 -17.00
C ALA A 6 19.47 -42.19 -18.40
N PRO A 7 18.81 -41.11 -18.83
CA PRO A 7 19.21 -40.37 -20.02
C PRO A 7 20.24 -39.28 -19.71
N GLU A 8 21.20 -39.16 -20.64
CA GLU A 8 22.34 -38.26 -20.69
C GLU A 8 21.91 -36.78 -20.82
N SER A 9 22.69 -35.94 -20.16
CA SER A 9 22.66 -34.48 -20.25
C SER A 9 23.22 -34.00 -21.59
N GLN A 10 22.48 -33.23 -22.35
CA GLN A 10 23.01 -32.38 -23.42
C GLN A 10 23.21 -30.96 -22.92
N SER A 11 24.48 -30.54 -22.92
CA SER A 11 24.89 -29.15 -22.68
C SER A 11 24.76 -28.37 -23.99
N GLU A 12 23.90 -27.36 -24.03
CA GLU A 12 23.93 -26.36 -25.09
C GLU A 12 24.65 -25.09 -24.59
N ALA A 13 25.65 -24.73 -25.39
CA ALA A 13 26.52 -23.58 -25.18
C ALA A 13 25.83 -22.26 -25.57
N LEU A 14 26.03 -21.22 -24.77
CA LEU A 14 25.68 -19.85 -25.07
C LEU A 14 26.67 -19.24 -26.07
N PRO A 15 26.23 -18.45 -27.06
CA PRO A 15 27.13 -17.68 -27.88
C PRO A 15 27.50 -16.35 -27.18
N SER A 16 28.80 -16.11 -27.10
CA SER A 16 29.43 -14.83 -26.76
C SER A 16 29.48 -13.91 -27.97
N SER A 17 29.50 -12.61 -27.71
CA SER A 17 29.95 -11.46 -28.51
C SER A 17 28.86 -10.51 -29.01
N VAL A 18 28.79 -9.34 -28.38
CA VAL A 18 28.53 -8.08 -29.06
C VAL A 18 29.61 -7.09 -28.63
N GLN A 19 30.41 -6.69 -29.64
CA GLN A 19 31.46 -5.69 -29.58
C GLN A 19 30.86 -4.28 -29.48
N GLY A 20 31.64 -3.38 -28.86
CA GLY A 20 31.32 -1.96 -28.71
C GLY A 20 31.33 -1.16 -30.02
N SER A 21 30.72 -0.02 -29.98
CA SER A 21 30.95 1.07 -30.91
C SER A 21 31.10 2.40 -30.13
N GLU A 22 32.21 3.02 -30.47
CA GLU A 22 32.84 4.23 -29.99
C GLU A 22 32.07 5.51 -30.32
N ASP A 23 32.26 6.49 -29.47
CA ASP A 23 32.40 7.92 -29.66
C ASP A 23 31.67 8.67 -30.80
N ALA A 24 30.87 9.66 -30.40
CA ALA A 24 30.57 10.83 -31.24
C ALA A 24 30.82 12.12 -30.43
N PRO A 25 31.49 13.14 -31.06
CA PRO A 25 32.03 14.27 -30.34
C PRO A 25 31.05 15.44 -30.21
N CYS A 26 31.22 16.12 -29.09
CA CYS A 26 30.63 17.42 -28.74
C CYS A 26 30.99 18.52 -29.77
N SER A 27 30.01 19.09 -30.47
CA SER A 27 30.21 20.27 -31.35
C SER A 27 29.99 21.56 -30.58
N ARG A 28 31.03 22.38 -30.61
CA ARG A 28 31.13 23.76 -30.11
C ARG A 28 30.16 24.70 -30.85
N ALA A 29 29.46 25.53 -30.09
CA ALA A 29 28.77 26.73 -30.62
C ALA A 29 29.73 27.87 -30.88
N PRO A 30 29.47 28.71 -31.90
CA PRO A 30 30.36 29.85 -32.26
C PRO A 30 30.04 31.09 -31.42
N SER A 31 31.11 31.77 -31.05
CA SER A 31 31.14 33.09 -30.44
C SER A 31 30.72 34.18 -31.45
N ALA A 32 29.76 35.02 -31.07
CA ALA A 32 29.46 36.26 -31.79
C ALA A 32 30.00 37.46 -31.04
N SER A 33 30.69 38.31 -31.82
CA SER A 33 31.45 39.50 -31.45
C SER A 33 30.57 40.68 -31.04
N LEU A 34 31.15 41.48 -30.15
CA LEU A 34 30.69 42.79 -29.70
C LEU A 34 30.58 43.80 -30.85
N ALA A 35 29.49 44.56 -30.89
CA ALA A 35 29.39 45.84 -31.56
C ALA A 35 28.92 46.88 -30.55
N GLU A 36 29.78 47.90 -30.34
CA GLU A 36 29.49 49.09 -29.55
C GLU A 36 28.50 50.01 -30.28
N GLY A 37 27.48 50.47 -29.58
CA GLY A 37 26.51 51.47 -30.02
C GLY A 37 26.14 52.39 -28.87
N GLN A 38 26.64 53.66 -28.93
CA GLN A 38 26.35 54.74 -28.01
C GLN A 38 24.86 55.19 -28.12
N GLY A 39 24.24 55.56 -27.00
CA GLY A 39 23.17 56.53 -27.07
C GLY A 39 21.96 56.36 -26.20
N ALA A 40 21.76 57.36 -25.34
CA ALA A 40 20.53 57.75 -24.67
C ALA A 40 20.18 57.07 -23.33
N ARG A 41 20.50 57.77 -22.27
CA ARG A 41 19.98 57.54 -20.92
C ARG A 41 18.52 58.02 -20.88
N HIS A 42 17.60 57.07 -20.85
CA HIS A 42 16.24 57.30 -20.34
C HIS A 42 16.21 56.76 -18.90
N GLU A 43 16.10 57.69 -17.94
CA GLU A 43 15.76 57.33 -16.56
C GLU A 43 14.34 56.75 -16.54
N CYS A 44 14.25 55.46 -16.50
CA CYS A 44 12.97 54.76 -16.23
C CYS A 44 12.87 54.62 -14.71
N ALA A 45 11.94 55.36 -14.11
CA ALA A 45 11.59 55.23 -12.70
C ALA A 45 11.10 53.81 -12.44
N VAL A 46 11.97 52.96 -11.87
CA VAL A 46 11.59 51.62 -11.40
C VAL A 46 10.78 51.77 -10.13
N THR A 47 9.45 51.77 -10.26
CA THR A 47 8.56 51.55 -9.12
C THR A 47 8.81 50.14 -8.61
N SER A 48 9.48 50.06 -7.47
CA SER A 48 9.73 48.81 -6.75
C SER A 48 8.40 48.25 -6.21
N SER A 49 7.65 47.52 -7.05
CA SER A 49 6.63 46.65 -6.60
C SER A 49 7.28 45.34 -6.19
N THR A 50 7.43 45.13 -4.88
CA THR A 50 7.85 43.85 -4.30
C THR A 50 6.92 42.75 -4.85
N PRO A 51 7.43 41.72 -5.54
CA PRO A 51 6.57 40.64 -6.01
C PRO A 51 5.94 39.97 -4.77
N LYS A 52 4.60 39.99 -4.70
CA LYS A 52 3.88 39.17 -3.72
C LYS A 52 4.39 37.76 -3.86
N ALA A 53 5.02 37.24 -2.80
CA ALA A 53 5.44 35.85 -2.74
C ALA A 53 4.23 34.98 -3.06
N PHE A 54 4.27 34.32 -4.22
CA PHE A 54 3.31 33.28 -4.55
C PHE A 54 3.56 32.15 -3.54
N THR A 55 2.76 32.12 -2.48
CA THR A 55 2.74 30.99 -1.54
C THR A 55 2.16 29.84 -2.35
N ARG A 56 3.05 28.99 -2.88
CA ARG A 56 2.66 27.74 -3.51
C ARG A 56 1.88 26.98 -2.45
N ALA A 57 0.58 26.81 -2.64
CA ALA A 57 -0.24 25.98 -1.75
C ALA A 57 0.48 24.64 -1.61
N ARG A 58 0.73 24.20 -0.38
CA ARG A 58 1.30 22.87 -0.15
C ARG A 58 0.36 21.88 -0.83
N PRO A 59 0.89 20.91 -1.61
CA PRO A 59 0.03 19.86 -2.14
C PRO A 59 -0.65 19.17 -0.94
N ARG A 60 -1.94 18.92 -1.05
CA ARG A 60 -2.69 18.18 -0.04
C ARG A 60 -2.02 16.83 0.19
N ARG A 61 -1.93 16.43 1.45
CA ARG A 61 -1.39 15.12 1.79
C ARG A 61 -2.45 14.06 1.53
N SER A 62 -2.07 12.98 0.82
CA SER A 62 -2.96 11.89 0.46
C SER A 62 -2.53 10.62 1.19
N ILE A 63 -3.39 10.09 2.07
CA ILE A 63 -3.06 8.98 2.95
C ILE A 63 -4.02 7.81 2.71
N GLY A 64 -3.46 6.63 2.40
CA GLY A 64 -4.18 5.37 2.39
C GLY A 64 -4.32 4.79 3.81
N ILE A 65 -5.48 4.26 4.13
CA ILE A 65 -5.74 3.55 5.38
C ILE A 65 -6.18 2.13 5.02
N MET A 66 -5.40 1.14 5.42
CA MET A 66 -5.76 -0.26 5.26
C MET A 66 -6.12 -0.87 6.61
N GLY A 67 -7.41 -0.93 6.90
CA GLY A 67 -7.94 -1.61 8.08
C GLY A 67 -8.00 -3.12 7.88
N GLY A 68 -7.66 -3.89 8.89
CA GLY A 68 -7.74 -5.34 8.78
C GLY A 68 -7.47 -6.08 10.07
N THR A 69 -7.89 -7.35 10.12
CA THR A 69 -7.55 -8.21 11.26
C THR A 69 -6.08 -8.57 11.26
N PHE A 70 -5.49 -8.80 10.06
CA PHE A 70 -4.09 -9.18 9.86
C PHE A 70 -3.65 -10.38 10.72
N ASP A 71 -4.34 -11.49 10.59
CA ASP A 71 -4.18 -12.69 11.40
C ASP A 71 -3.81 -13.95 10.58
N PRO A 72 -2.56 -14.02 10.00
CA PRO A 72 -1.56 -12.97 9.92
C PRO A 72 -1.75 -12.02 8.73
N ILE A 73 -0.98 -10.93 8.71
CA ILE A 73 -0.73 -10.16 7.51
C ILE A 73 0.02 -11.03 6.49
N HIS A 74 -0.25 -10.82 5.19
CA HIS A 74 0.36 -11.61 4.12
C HIS A 74 0.66 -10.75 2.88
N HIS A 75 1.43 -11.31 1.93
CA HIS A 75 1.82 -10.57 0.72
C HIS A 75 0.65 -10.02 -0.08
N GLY A 76 -0.51 -10.68 -0.08
CA GLY A 76 -1.71 -10.14 -0.72
C GLY A 76 -2.15 -8.76 -0.17
N HIS A 77 -2.00 -8.52 1.13
CA HIS A 77 -2.27 -7.20 1.72
C HIS A 77 -1.23 -6.16 1.26
N LEU A 78 0.06 -6.53 1.27
CA LEU A 78 1.16 -5.63 0.92
C LEU A 78 1.12 -5.22 -0.55
N VAL A 79 0.84 -6.17 -1.44
CA VAL A 79 0.66 -5.91 -2.88
C VAL A 79 -0.51 -4.98 -3.10
N ALA A 80 -1.68 -5.27 -2.51
CA ALA A 80 -2.85 -4.41 -2.63
C ALA A 80 -2.58 -2.97 -2.16
N ALA A 81 -1.90 -2.80 -1.02
CA ALA A 81 -1.52 -1.49 -0.52
C ALA A 81 -0.55 -0.75 -1.46
N SER A 82 0.43 -1.47 -2.01
CA SER A 82 1.42 -0.91 -2.93
C SER A 82 0.80 -0.45 -4.26
N GLU A 83 -0.04 -1.27 -4.86
CA GLU A 83 -0.73 -0.96 -6.11
C GLU A 83 -1.67 0.24 -5.95
N VAL A 84 -2.47 0.26 -4.88
CA VAL A 84 -3.36 1.38 -4.58
C VAL A 84 -2.57 2.66 -4.31
N MET A 85 -1.46 2.56 -3.57
CA MET A 85 -0.59 3.71 -3.29
C MET A 85 -0.06 4.33 -4.58
N GLU A 86 0.39 3.52 -5.53
CA GLU A 86 0.89 3.99 -6.83
C GLU A 86 -0.24 4.57 -7.68
N PHE A 87 -1.36 3.85 -7.81
CA PHE A 87 -2.48 4.23 -8.65
C PHE A 87 -3.12 5.58 -8.24
N PHE A 88 -3.24 5.84 -6.93
CA PHE A 88 -3.82 7.07 -6.39
C PHE A 88 -2.77 8.10 -5.98
N HIS A 89 -1.48 7.85 -6.25
CA HIS A 89 -0.36 8.73 -5.88
C HIS A 89 -0.36 9.10 -4.40
N LEU A 90 -0.59 8.09 -3.52
CA LEU A 90 -0.64 8.33 -2.09
C LEU A 90 0.77 8.58 -1.53
N ASP A 91 0.87 9.49 -0.57
CA ASP A 91 2.14 9.80 0.11
C ASP A 91 2.58 8.67 1.02
N GLN A 92 1.61 7.98 1.66
CA GLN A 92 1.85 6.83 2.55
C GLN A 92 0.60 5.96 2.65
N VAL A 93 0.78 4.72 3.15
CA VAL A 93 -0.31 3.85 3.60
C VAL A 93 -0.12 3.50 5.06
N ILE A 94 -1.19 3.68 5.85
CA ILE A 94 -1.27 3.32 7.27
C ILE A 94 -2.03 1.99 7.37
N PHE A 95 -1.37 0.97 7.91
CA PHE A 95 -2.02 -0.27 8.26
C PHE A 95 -2.60 -0.14 9.67
N VAL A 96 -3.87 -0.52 9.85
CA VAL A 96 -4.58 -0.43 11.14
C VAL A 96 -5.10 -1.80 11.54
N PRO A 97 -4.33 -2.56 12.36
CA PRO A 97 -4.81 -3.82 12.93
C PRO A 97 -6.00 -3.57 13.87
N THR A 98 -7.13 -4.23 13.62
CA THR A 98 -8.34 -4.10 14.45
C THR A 98 -8.11 -4.62 15.86
N ALA A 99 -8.70 -3.98 16.88
CA ALA A 99 -8.75 -4.55 18.23
C ALA A 99 -9.64 -5.80 18.24
N MET A 100 -10.94 -5.63 18.14
CA MET A 100 -11.93 -6.71 18.05
C MET A 100 -12.84 -6.44 16.85
N GLN A 101 -12.94 -7.40 15.94
CA GLN A 101 -13.78 -7.27 14.75
C GLN A 101 -15.21 -7.79 15.01
N PRO A 102 -16.27 -6.97 14.75
CA PRO A 102 -17.64 -7.33 15.09
C PRO A 102 -18.13 -8.62 14.41
N PHE A 103 -17.73 -8.85 13.16
CA PHE A 103 -18.17 -10.00 12.34
C PHE A 103 -17.39 -11.30 12.62
N LYS A 104 -16.42 -11.30 13.54
CA LYS A 104 -15.61 -12.48 13.92
C LYS A 104 -15.82 -12.90 15.37
N ALA A 105 -16.87 -12.42 16.01
CA ALA A 105 -17.25 -12.86 17.34
C ALA A 105 -17.45 -14.40 17.36
N GLY A 106 -16.74 -15.09 18.28
CA GLY A 106 -16.80 -16.56 18.41
C GLY A 106 -15.71 -17.34 17.66
N ARG A 107 -14.80 -16.69 16.91
CA ARG A 107 -13.58 -17.32 16.38
C ARG A 107 -12.37 -17.00 17.26
N LYS A 108 -11.49 -17.99 17.51
CA LYS A 108 -10.18 -17.76 18.15
C LYS A 108 -9.36 -16.88 17.19
N VAL A 109 -9.15 -15.62 17.56
CA VAL A 109 -8.30 -14.66 16.82
C VAL A 109 -7.06 -14.44 17.66
N THR A 110 -5.91 -14.40 17.02
CA THR A 110 -4.63 -14.09 17.69
C THR A 110 -4.71 -12.71 18.36
N SER A 111 -4.04 -12.53 19.50
CA SER A 111 -4.08 -11.29 20.26
C SER A 111 -3.75 -10.09 19.38
N ALA A 112 -4.33 -8.94 19.69
CA ALA A 112 -4.12 -7.71 18.93
C ALA A 112 -2.63 -7.32 18.89
N GLU A 113 -1.87 -7.56 19.98
CA GLU A 113 -0.45 -7.30 20.06
C GLU A 113 0.37 -8.15 19.07
N HIS A 114 0.13 -9.45 19.00
CA HIS A 114 0.80 -10.30 18.02
C HIS A 114 0.51 -9.86 16.58
N ARG A 115 -0.75 -9.53 16.28
CA ARG A 115 -1.16 -9.09 14.94
C ARG A 115 -0.54 -7.74 14.58
N TYR A 116 -0.46 -6.82 15.53
CA TYR A 116 0.23 -5.55 15.38
C TYR A 116 1.72 -5.75 15.08
N LEU A 117 2.42 -6.54 15.90
CA LEU A 117 3.86 -6.79 15.74
C LEU A 117 4.16 -7.50 14.41
N MET A 118 3.35 -8.47 13.99
CA MET A 118 3.47 -9.08 12.67
C MET A 118 3.27 -8.06 11.54
N THR A 119 2.35 -7.10 11.72
CA THR A 119 2.11 -6.04 10.72
C THR A 119 3.30 -5.07 10.66
N VAL A 120 3.87 -4.68 11.79
CA VAL A 120 5.08 -3.85 11.86
C VAL A 120 6.25 -4.53 11.14
N VAL A 121 6.50 -5.81 11.43
CA VAL A 121 7.57 -6.58 10.79
C VAL A 121 7.34 -6.69 9.27
N ALA A 122 6.10 -6.91 8.85
CA ALA A 122 5.76 -7.07 7.43
C ALA A 122 5.93 -5.80 6.61
N THR A 123 5.71 -4.63 7.22
CA THR A 123 5.73 -3.34 6.53
C THR A 123 7.09 -2.64 6.61
N ALA A 124 8.00 -3.11 7.46
CA ALA A 124 9.27 -2.45 7.79
C ALA A 124 10.19 -2.17 6.59
N SER A 125 10.08 -2.94 5.51
CA SER A 125 10.90 -2.75 4.30
C SER A 125 10.44 -1.60 3.39
N ASN A 126 9.21 -1.11 3.56
CA ASN A 126 8.67 -0.01 2.73
C ASN A 126 8.58 1.28 3.56
N PRO A 127 9.39 2.32 3.25
CA PRO A 127 9.41 3.56 4.04
C PRO A 127 8.11 4.37 3.98
N LYS A 128 7.22 4.06 3.02
CA LYS A 128 5.91 4.70 2.89
C LYS A 128 4.79 3.92 3.60
N PHE A 129 5.11 2.77 4.21
CA PHE A 129 4.15 2.00 4.99
C PHE A 129 4.38 2.25 6.47
N THR A 130 3.30 2.54 7.18
CA THR A 130 3.30 2.70 8.64
C THR A 130 2.21 1.86 9.27
N VAL A 131 2.28 1.66 10.58
CA VAL A 131 1.27 0.88 11.32
C VAL A 131 0.77 1.74 12.48
N SER A 132 -0.54 1.94 12.56
CA SER A 132 -1.18 2.63 13.67
C SER A 132 -1.77 1.65 14.68
N ARG A 133 -1.71 2.01 15.95
CA ARG A 133 -2.32 1.27 17.06
C ARG A 133 -3.70 1.80 17.45
N VAL A 134 -4.20 2.80 16.75
CA VAL A 134 -5.39 3.57 17.13
C VAL A 134 -6.57 2.71 17.58
N ASP A 135 -6.87 1.64 16.86
CA ASP A 135 -7.95 0.71 17.21
C ASP A 135 -7.62 -0.13 18.45
N ILE A 136 -6.38 -0.58 18.57
CA ILE A 136 -5.90 -1.39 19.71
C ILE A 136 -5.92 -0.56 20.99
N ASP A 137 -5.41 0.67 20.93
CA ASP A 137 -5.31 1.57 22.08
C ASP A 137 -6.69 2.09 22.52
N ARG A 138 -7.62 2.32 21.57
CA ARG A 138 -9.03 2.60 21.89
C ARG A 138 -9.70 1.41 22.57
N GLY A 139 -9.35 0.19 22.18
CA GLY A 139 -9.96 -1.04 22.67
C GLY A 139 -11.40 -1.26 22.19
N GLY A 140 -12.00 -2.36 22.65
CA GLY A 140 -13.37 -2.73 22.29
C GLY A 140 -13.55 -3.12 20.84
N THR A 141 -14.78 -3.01 20.35
CA THR A 141 -15.15 -3.37 18.96
C THR A 141 -14.69 -2.28 18.01
N THR A 142 -13.93 -2.66 16.98
CA THR A 142 -13.46 -1.75 15.94
C THR A 142 -14.54 -1.48 14.91
N TYR A 143 -14.86 -0.21 14.69
CA TYR A 143 -15.69 0.25 13.58
C TYR A 143 -14.90 1.24 12.72
N THR A 144 -15.06 1.18 11.41
CA THR A 144 -14.33 2.03 10.45
C THR A 144 -14.55 3.53 10.71
N ILE A 145 -15.76 3.92 11.13
CA ILE A 145 -16.07 5.31 11.46
C ILE A 145 -15.21 5.84 12.61
N ASP A 146 -15.01 5.01 13.64
CA ASP A 146 -14.23 5.38 14.81
C ASP A 146 -12.73 5.46 14.44
N THR A 147 -12.23 4.49 13.65
CA THR A 147 -10.85 4.49 13.11
C THR A 147 -10.55 5.75 12.28
N LEU A 148 -11.46 6.11 11.37
CA LEU A 148 -11.31 7.31 10.55
C LEU A 148 -11.35 8.58 11.40
N SER A 149 -12.22 8.64 12.41
CA SER A 149 -12.35 9.79 13.32
C SER A 149 -11.05 10.02 14.10
N ASP A 150 -10.49 8.95 14.67
CA ASP A 150 -9.27 9.03 15.47
C ASP A 150 -8.07 9.44 14.60
N LEU A 151 -7.91 8.80 13.42
CA LEU A 151 -6.84 9.17 12.50
C LEU A 151 -6.96 10.60 11.98
N LYS A 152 -8.19 11.08 11.68
CA LYS A 152 -8.39 12.48 11.26
C LYS A 152 -7.96 13.48 12.34
N ALA A 153 -8.07 13.14 13.61
CA ALA A 153 -7.62 13.98 14.70
C ALA A 153 -6.08 14.09 14.80
N GLU A 154 -5.34 13.12 14.26
CA GLU A 154 -3.87 13.07 14.26
C GLU A 154 -3.24 13.83 13.07
N TYR A 155 -4.03 14.16 12.04
CA TYR A 155 -3.53 14.74 10.78
C TYR A 155 -4.13 16.14 10.53
N PRO A 156 -3.45 16.99 9.73
CA PRO A 156 -4.00 18.28 9.31
C PRO A 156 -5.35 18.13 8.59
N GLU A 157 -6.23 19.13 8.75
CA GLU A 157 -7.59 19.15 8.16
C GLU A 157 -7.60 19.05 6.62
N ASP A 158 -6.51 19.48 5.96
CA ASP A 158 -6.34 19.44 4.51
C ASP A 158 -5.77 18.08 4.01
N THR A 159 -5.79 17.04 4.85
CA THR A 159 -5.38 15.68 4.47
C THR A 159 -6.54 14.93 3.83
N ASP A 160 -6.30 14.37 2.64
CA ASP A 160 -7.22 13.49 1.94
C ASP A 160 -7.00 12.03 2.38
N PHE A 161 -8.05 11.37 2.85
CA PHE A 161 -7.99 9.97 3.29
C PHE A 161 -8.62 9.03 2.28
N TYR A 162 -7.96 7.88 2.06
CA TYR A 162 -8.39 6.80 1.16
C TYR A 162 -8.47 5.50 1.95
N PHE A 163 -9.68 4.96 2.15
CA PHE A 163 -9.87 3.72 2.89
C PHE A 163 -9.81 2.51 1.95
N ILE A 164 -8.80 1.65 2.13
CA ILE A 164 -8.51 0.51 1.27
C ILE A 164 -9.09 -0.75 1.89
N THR A 165 -9.96 -1.44 1.16
CA THR A 165 -10.58 -2.68 1.62
C THR A 165 -10.81 -3.65 0.47
N GLY A 166 -11.07 -4.93 0.77
CA GLY A 166 -11.50 -5.87 -0.26
C GLY A 166 -12.87 -5.51 -0.83
N ALA A 167 -13.06 -5.73 -2.12
CA ALA A 167 -14.31 -5.43 -2.80
C ALA A 167 -15.53 -6.13 -2.15
N ASP A 168 -15.36 -7.37 -1.68
CA ASP A 168 -16.42 -8.12 -0.99
C ASP A 168 -16.88 -7.43 0.31
N ALA A 169 -15.94 -6.84 1.05
CA ALA A 169 -16.26 -6.08 2.27
C ALA A 169 -16.90 -4.73 1.91
N LEU A 170 -16.43 -4.07 0.85
CA LEU A 170 -17.00 -2.82 0.36
C LEU A 170 -18.45 -3.01 -0.10
N ALA A 171 -18.80 -4.13 -0.71
CA ALA A 171 -20.18 -4.47 -1.09
C ALA A 171 -21.15 -4.47 0.09
N GLN A 172 -20.64 -4.64 1.31
CA GLN A 172 -21.41 -4.66 2.54
C GLN A 172 -21.35 -3.33 3.32
N ILE A 173 -20.80 -2.27 2.71
CA ILE A 173 -20.55 -1.01 3.43
C ILE A 173 -21.83 -0.39 4.00
N ALA A 174 -22.98 -0.59 3.36
CA ALA A 174 -24.28 -0.13 3.86
C ALA A 174 -24.68 -0.76 5.23
N GLN A 175 -24.04 -1.87 5.63
CA GLN A 175 -24.25 -2.52 6.92
C GLN A 175 -23.24 -2.03 7.99
N TRP A 176 -22.29 -1.18 7.62
CA TRP A 176 -21.30 -0.68 8.55
C TRP A 176 -21.92 0.41 9.44
N LYS A 177 -21.36 0.55 10.63
CA LYS A 177 -21.79 1.60 11.57
C LYS A 177 -21.66 2.97 10.94
N ASP A 178 -22.71 3.78 10.99
CA ASP A 178 -22.77 5.15 10.45
C ASP A 178 -22.32 5.25 8.96
N ALA A 179 -22.76 4.29 8.14
CA ALA A 179 -22.33 4.16 6.75
C ALA A 179 -22.45 5.46 5.93
N ASP A 180 -23.51 6.22 6.16
CA ASP A 180 -23.77 7.49 5.44
C ASP A 180 -22.66 8.52 5.69
N LYS A 181 -22.07 8.54 6.91
CA LYS A 181 -21.02 9.49 7.28
C LYS A 181 -19.64 9.10 6.77
N LEU A 182 -19.44 7.81 6.44
CA LEU A 182 -18.13 7.30 5.99
C LEU A 182 -17.65 8.00 4.72
N PHE A 183 -18.56 8.24 3.78
CA PHE A 183 -18.24 8.85 2.49
C PHE A 183 -17.85 10.33 2.56
N ASP A 184 -18.19 11.02 3.66
CA ASP A 184 -17.73 12.36 3.95
C ASP A 184 -16.33 12.37 4.61
N MET A 185 -15.89 11.22 5.11
CA MET A 185 -14.64 11.11 5.85
C MET A 185 -13.47 10.61 5.00
N ALA A 186 -13.73 9.75 4.03
CA ALA A 186 -12.70 9.18 3.18
C ALA A 186 -13.25 8.76 1.81
N HIS A 187 -12.38 8.70 0.83
CA HIS A 187 -12.64 8.00 -0.42
C HIS A 187 -12.40 6.50 -0.23
N PHE A 188 -13.35 5.65 -0.63
CA PHE A 188 -13.26 4.20 -0.44
C PHE A 188 -12.72 3.51 -1.68
N ILE A 189 -11.73 2.63 -1.49
CA ILE A 189 -11.12 1.87 -2.57
C ILE A 189 -11.36 0.39 -2.32
N GLY A 190 -12.18 -0.20 -3.19
CA GLY A 190 -12.41 -1.63 -3.25
C GLY A 190 -11.38 -2.32 -4.11
N VAL A 191 -10.56 -3.17 -3.49
CA VAL A 191 -9.55 -3.96 -4.21
C VAL A 191 -10.17 -5.26 -4.70
N THR A 192 -10.10 -5.50 -6.01
CA THR A 192 -10.59 -6.72 -6.67
C THR A 192 -9.44 -7.59 -7.14
N ARG A 193 -9.76 -8.85 -7.42
CA ARG A 193 -8.87 -9.81 -8.09
C ARG A 193 -9.26 -9.92 -9.55
N PRO A 194 -8.34 -10.28 -10.46
CA PRO A 194 -8.67 -10.56 -11.84
C PRO A 194 -9.86 -11.53 -11.98
N GLY A 195 -10.83 -11.14 -12.78
CA GLY A 195 -12.04 -11.94 -13.01
C GLY A 195 -13.15 -11.82 -11.95
N HIS A 196 -12.99 -11.01 -10.91
CA HIS A 196 -14.05 -10.68 -9.96
C HIS A 196 -14.67 -9.34 -10.31
N VAL A 197 -15.92 -9.37 -10.74
CA VAL A 197 -16.71 -8.15 -11.03
C VAL A 197 -17.54 -7.83 -9.78
N LEU A 198 -17.28 -6.68 -9.16
CA LEU A 198 -18.15 -6.16 -8.12
C LEU A 198 -19.24 -5.31 -8.75
N ASP A 199 -20.49 -5.57 -8.38
CA ASP A 199 -21.58 -4.65 -8.67
C ASP A 199 -21.54 -3.45 -7.72
N ALA A 200 -21.05 -2.32 -8.23
CA ALA A 200 -20.99 -1.06 -7.51
C ALA A 200 -22.20 -0.15 -7.74
N SER A 201 -23.28 -0.66 -8.38
CA SER A 201 -24.43 0.15 -8.82
C SER A 201 -25.16 0.88 -7.67
N GLY A 202 -25.03 0.38 -6.44
CA GLY A 202 -25.61 0.99 -5.23
C GLY A 202 -24.66 1.90 -4.44
N LEU A 203 -23.39 2.10 -4.90
CA LEU A 203 -22.39 2.87 -4.19
C LEU A 203 -22.25 4.29 -4.78
N PRO A 204 -21.94 5.32 -3.95
CA PRO A 204 -21.73 6.69 -4.41
C PRO A 204 -20.48 6.77 -5.31
N ARG A 205 -20.70 7.03 -6.61
CA ARG A 205 -19.62 7.02 -7.64
C ARG A 205 -18.47 7.99 -7.35
N ASN A 206 -18.73 9.09 -6.66
CA ASN A 206 -17.72 10.10 -6.36
C ASN A 206 -16.88 9.76 -5.12
N SER A 207 -17.30 8.80 -4.30
CA SER A 207 -16.66 8.43 -3.04
C SER A 207 -16.11 7.01 -3.01
N VAL A 208 -16.28 6.26 -4.12
CA VAL A 208 -15.86 4.86 -4.24
C VAL A 208 -15.16 4.62 -5.57
N SER A 209 -14.02 3.94 -5.50
CA SER A 209 -13.29 3.43 -6.66
C SER A 209 -13.07 1.92 -6.52
N LEU A 210 -13.10 1.21 -7.64
CA LEU A 210 -12.73 -0.20 -7.72
C LEU A 210 -11.43 -0.32 -8.49
N VAL A 211 -10.46 -1.04 -7.90
CA VAL A 211 -9.14 -1.26 -8.50
C VAL A 211 -8.86 -2.75 -8.58
N GLU A 212 -8.59 -3.22 -9.79
CA GLU A 212 -8.07 -4.56 -9.99
C GLU A 212 -6.56 -4.54 -9.76
N VAL A 213 -6.09 -5.39 -8.86
CA VAL A 213 -4.66 -5.52 -8.55
C VAL A 213 -4.18 -6.91 -8.93
N PRO A 214 -2.87 -7.10 -9.21
CA PRO A 214 -2.28 -8.42 -9.42
C PRO A 214 -2.39 -9.23 -8.12
N ALA A 215 -3.61 -9.72 -7.84
CA ALA A 215 -3.92 -10.33 -6.57
C ALA A 215 -3.37 -11.75 -6.50
N MET A 216 -2.62 -12.00 -5.45
CA MET A 216 -2.25 -13.35 -5.06
C MET A 216 -3.45 -14.01 -4.36
N ALA A 217 -3.75 -15.27 -4.71
CA ALA A 217 -4.79 -16.07 -4.03
C ALA A 217 -4.30 -16.51 -2.65
N ILE A 218 -3.95 -15.54 -1.79
CA ILE A 218 -3.50 -15.76 -0.41
C ILE A 218 -4.58 -15.28 0.53
N SER A 219 -4.89 -16.07 1.56
CA SER A 219 -5.75 -15.65 2.66
C SER A 219 -5.11 -15.94 4.01
N SER A 220 -5.42 -15.11 5.00
CA SER A 220 -4.97 -15.36 6.38
C SER A 220 -5.47 -16.72 6.90
N SER A 221 -6.66 -17.16 6.50
CA SER A 221 -7.20 -18.46 6.89
C SER A 221 -6.39 -19.62 6.33
N ASP A 222 -5.99 -19.54 5.04
CA ASP A 222 -5.11 -20.55 4.45
C ASP A 222 -3.74 -20.55 5.12
N CYS A 223 -3.16 -19.39 5.43
CA CYS A 223 -1.90 -19.31 6.16
C CYS A 223 -1.98 -20.01 7.52
N ARG A 224 -3.05 -19.76 8.31
CA ARG A 224 -3.23 -20.43 9.60
C ARG A 224 -3.39 -21.93 9.47
N SER A 225 -4.25 -22.39 8.55
CA SER A 225 -4.46 -23.82 8.32
C SER A 225 -3.19 -24.54 7.85
N ARG A 226 -2.32 -23.86 7.10
CA ARG A 226 -1.02 -24.41 6.71
C ARG A 226 -0.09 -24.58 7.90
N VAL A 227 0.02 -23.59 8.77
CA VAL A 227 0.84 -23.68 9.99
C VAL A 227 0.33 -24.80 10.89
N GLU A 228 -0.97 -24.85 11.14
CA GLU A 228 -1.64 -25.91 11.91
C GLU A 228 -1.33 -27.31 11.38
N ALA A 229 -1.27 -27.44 10.06
CA ALA A 229 -0.93 -28.71 9.39
C ALA A 229 0.59 -28.93 9.22
N GLY A 230 1.45 -28.14 9.86
CA GLY A 230 2.90 -28.23 9.72
C GLY A 230 3.45 -27.88 8.32
N LYS A 231 2.63 -27.26 7.46
CA LYS A 231 3.00 -26.87 6.10
C LYS A 231 3.70 -25.50 6.08
N PRO A 232 4.62 -25.26 5.13
CA PRO A 232 5.32 -23.99 5.04
C PRO A 232 4.38 -22.85 4.60
N VAL A 233 4.65 -21.65 5.14
CA VAL A 233 4.00 -20.38 4.75
C VAL A 233 5.01 -19.39 4.16
N TRP A 234 6.22 -19.83 3.85
CA TRP A 234 7.23 -19.03 3.14
C TRP A 234 6.65 -18.48 1.84
N TYR A 235 6.96 -17.23 1.53
CA TYR A 235 6.48 -16.51 0.35
C TYR A 235 4.95 -16.22 0.32
N LEU A 236 4.17 -16.77 1.25
CA LEU A 236 2.79 -16.35 1.47
C LEU A 236 2.74 -15.15 2.40
N VAL A 237 3.61 -15.15 3.41
CA VAL A 237 3.83 -14.03 4.33
C VAL A 237 5.31 -13.62 4.26
N PRO A 238 5.67 -12.36 4.63
CA PRO A 238 7.06 -11.94 4.71
C PRO A 238 7.90 -12.82 5.65
N ASP A 239 9.17 -12.99 5.35
CA ASP A 239 10.09 -13.88 6.09
C ASP A 239 10.13 -13.58 7.59
N GLY A 240 10.13 -12.29 7.97
CA GLY A 240 10.07 -11.88 9.36
C GLY A 240 8.78 -12.31 10.06
N VAL A 241 7.65 -12.37 9.33
CA VAL A 241 6.37 -12.88 9.87
C VAL A 241 6.43 -14.39 10.03
N VAL A 242 7.06 -15.14 9.10
CA VAL A 242 7.28 -16.60 9.27
C VAL A 242 8.08 -16.87 10.54
N GLN A 243 9.17 -16.10 10.75
CA GLN A 243 10.02 -16.24 11.93
C GLN A 243 9.25 -15.89 13.23
N TYR A 244 8.42 -14.85 13.17
CA TYR A 244 7.59 -14.42 14.29
C TYR A 244 6.56 -15.50 14.67
N ILE A 245 5.84 -16.07 13.70
CA ILE A 245 4.89 -17.16 13.90
C ILE A 245 5.58 -18.34 14.58
N LYS A 246 6.75 -18.76 14.11
CA LYS A 246 7.53 -19.85 14.68
C LYS A 246 8.03 -19.57 16.10
N LYS A 247 8.50 -18.32 16.36
CA LYS A 247 9.05 -17.93 17.65
C LYS A 247 8.02 -17.96 18.78
N TYR A 248 6.75 -17.67 18.46
CA TYR A 248 5.67 -17.54 19.43
C TYR A 248 4.66 -18.69 19.33
N ASP A 249 4.98 -19.75 18.58
CA ASP A 249 4.16 -20.94 18.37
C ASP A 249 2.70 -20.57 18.02
N LEU A 250 2.53 -19.54 17.13
CA LEU A 250 1.21 -19.10 16.72
C LEU A 250 0.62 -20.09 15.72
N TYR A 251 -0.71 -20.29 15.81
CA TYR A 251 -1.49 -21.13 14.91
C TYR A 251 -1.17 -22.63 14.97
N VAL A 252 -0.46 -23.09 15.99
CA VAL A 252 -0.29 -24.52 16.28
C VAL A 252 -1.42 -24.97 17.19
N ASN A 253 -1.86 -26.23 17.05
CA ASN A 253 -2.79 -26.81 18.03
C ASN A 253 -2.05 -26.99 19.36
N GLU A 254 -2.66 -26.55 20.44
CA GLU A 254 -2.27 -26.98 21.79
C GLU A 254 -2.73 -28.44 21.92
N ASP A 255 -1.76 -29.38 21.99
CA ASP A 255 -2.01 -30.81 22.26
C ASP A 255 -2.62 -31.02 23.67
#